data_23bc039d0835291f24bcb1df2fd17fa3
#
_entry.id   23bc039d0835291f24bcb1df2fd17fa3
#
_cell.length_a   1.000
_cell.length_b   1.000
_cell.length_c   1.000
_cell.angle_alpha   90.00
_cell.angle_beta   90.00
_cell.angle_gamma   90.00
#
_symmetry.space_group_name_H-M   'P 1'
#
loop_
_entity.id
_entity.type
_entity.pdbx_description
1 polymer ?
#
loop_
_entity_poly.entity_id
_entity_poly.type
_entity_poly.pdbx_seq_one_letter_code
_entity_poly.pdbx_strand_id
1 'polypeptide(L)'
;MKYLLLDTNIYLHYIDFEQIDWGTIIGDKEYEIVVPYTVIKEIDKYKDGPKSKIKVRAKAVASKFGCYFLNDDYNKQINLVQINDPSDEILIRYHLNRSVCDDLIIGSILEFEHKDDVIVISHDNTLLIKAKNLGLKFLPKMPDKYLISEEKSEEEKEHERCRKELEQLKNRQPKPQILF
;
A
#
# COMPACT_ATOMS: atom_id res chain seq x y z
N MET A 1 -20.42 -0.44 11.94
CA MET A 1 -19.45 -1.24 11.16
C MET A 1 -18.51 -0.27 10.49
N LYS A 2 -17.20 -0.57 10.41
CA LYS A 2 -16.19 0.27 9.75
C LYS A 2 -15.79 -0.33 8.41
N TYR A 3 -15.37 0.50 7.47
CA TYR A 3 -14.89 0.08 6.16
C TYR A 3 -13.43 0.53 6.02
N LEU A 4 -12.51 -0.40 5.76
CA LEU A 4 -11.10 -0.11 5.61
C LEU A 4 -10.75 -0.08 4.13
N LEU A 5 -10.38 1.06 3.61
CA LEU A 5 -9.79 1.14 2.28
C LEU A 5 -8.28 1.05 2.40
N LEU A 6 -7.72 -0.06 1.90
CA LEU A 6 -6.28 -0.27 1.85
C LEU A 6 -5.77 0.15 0.48
N ASP A 7 -4.83 1.09 0.48
CA ASP A 7 -4.10 1.47 -0.72
C ASP A 7 -3.20 0.33 -1.22
N THR A 8 -2.84 0.34 -2.48
CA THR A 8 -1.96 -0.62 -3.15
C THR A 8 -0.67 -0.87 -2.37
N ASN A 9 -0.08 0.18 -1.80
CA ASN A 9 1.14 0.09 -0.98
C ASN A 9 0.98 -0.81 0.25
N ILE A 10 -0.20 -0.85 0.86
CA ILE A 10 -0.46 -1.70 2.02
C ILE A 10 -0.40 -3.17 1.62
N TYR A 11 -0.99 -3.54 0.49
CA TYR A 11 -0.95 -4.91 -0.02
C TYR A 11 0.47 -5.35 -0.42
N LEU A 12 1.30 -4.44 -0.92
CA LEU A 12 2.62 -4.76 -1.46
C LEU A 12 3.74 -4.75 -0.42
N HIS A 13 3.67 -3.88 0.58
CA HIS A 13 4.78 -3.64 1.51
C HIS A 13 4.53 -4.16 2.94
N TYR A 14 3.30 -4.55 3.26
CA TYR A 14 2.96 -5.08 4.58
C TYR A 14 2.68 -6.59 4.51
N ILE A 15 2.68 -7.27 5.65
CA ILE A 15 2.32 -8.69 5.73
C ILE A 15 0.92 -8.90 5.14
N ASP A 16 0.53 -10.15 4.99
CA ASP A 16 -0.79 -10.47 4.45
C ASP A 16 -1.90 -9.74 5.23
N PHE A 17 -2.82 -9.09 4.50
CA PHE A 17 -3.88 -8.29 5.10
C PHE A 17 -4.79 -9.12 6.02
N GLU A 18 -4.89 -10.43 5.84
CA GLU A 18 -5.61 -11.33 6.73
C GLU A 18 -4.88 -11.57 8.06
N GLN A 19 -3.57 -11.33 8.12
CA GLN A 19 -2.74 -11.51 9.33
C GLN A 19 -2.59 -10.22 10.15
N ILE A 20 -3.11 -9.11 9.65
CA ILE A 20 -3.07 -7.82 10.34
C ILE A 20 -4.25 -7.73 11.31
N ASP A 21 -3.97 -7.43 12.56
CA ASP A 21 -5.01 -7.17 13.57
C ASP A 21 -5.61 -5.77 13.38
N TRP A 22 -6.48 -5.68 12.38
CA TRP A 22 -7.18 -4.43 12.05
C TRP A 22 -8.03 -3.93 13.20
N GLY A 23 -8.69 -4.84 13.94
CA GLY A 23 -9.53 -4.48 15.06
C GLY A 23 -8.79 -3.66 16.12
N THR A 24 -7.57 -4.07 16.46
CA THR A 24 -6.71 -3.31 17.37
C THR A 24 -6.26 -1.98 16.77
N ILE A 25 -5.98 -1.92 15.46
CA ILE A 25 -5.49 -0.71 14.79
C ILE A 25 -6.56 0.37 14.76
N ILE A 26 -7.81 0.02 14.45
CA ILE A 26 -8.93 0.97 14.29
C ILE A 26 -9.77 1.14 15.55
N GLY A 27 -9.55 0.30 16.58
CA GLY A 27 -10.33 0.31 17.82
C GLY A 27 -11.78 -0.20 17.65
N ASP A 28 -12.06 -1.00 16.62
CA ASP A 28 -13.36 -1.57 16.33
C ASP A 28 -13.20 -3.00 15.83
N LYS A 29 -14.06 -3.92 16.30
CA LYS A 29 -14.00 -5.34 15.90
C LYS A 29 -14.84 -5.65 14.67
N GLU A 30 -15.78 -4.77 14.33
CA GLU A 30 -16.67 -4.95 13.19
C GLU A 30 -16.20 -4.09 12.01
N TYR A 31 -15.55 -4.72 11.06
CA TYR A 31 -15.05 -4.05 9.87
C TYR A 31 -15.09 -4.95 8.63
N GLU A 32 -15.11 -4.30 7.49
CA GLU A 32 -14.93 -4.91 6.17
C GLU A 32 -13.81 -4.16 5.42
N ILE A 33 -13.13 -4.85 4.52
CA ILE A 33 -12.12 -4.21 3.66
C ILE A 33 -12.77 -3.86 2.33
N VAL A 34 -12.71 -2.58 1.97
CA VAL A 34 -13.20 -2.07 0.68
C VAL A 34 -12.04 -2.03 -0.32
N VAL A 35 -12.24 -2.65 -1.47
CA VAL A 35 -11.24 -2.76 -2.53
C VAL A 35 -11.72 -2.04 -3.78
N PRO A 36 -11.21 -0.82 -4.08
CA PRO A 36 -11.50 -0.14 -5.33
C PRO A 36 -10.98 -0.92 -6.54
N TYR A 37 -11.71 -0.89 -7.65
CA TYR A 37 -11.28 -1.56 -8.87
C TYR A 37 -9.92 -1.03 -9.38
N THR A 38 -9.63 0.25 -9.17
CA THR A 38 -8.31 0.84 -9.46
C THR A 38 -7.18 0.14 -8.69
N VAL A 39 -7.37 -0.22 -7.41
CA VAL A 39 -6.37 -0.97 -6.62
C VAL A 39 -6.12 -2.36 -7.22
N ILE A 40 -7.19 -3.05 -7.66
CA ILE A 40 -7.06 -4.35 -8.33
C ILE A 40 -6.22 -4.22 -9.62
N LYS A 41 -6.50 -3.18 -10.44
CA LYS A 41 -5.73 -2.90 -11.67
C LYS A 41 -4.26 -2.58 -11.40
N GLU A 42 -3.97 -1.85 -10.32
CA GLU A 42 -2.60 -1.54 -9.94
C GLU A 42 -1.83 -2.79 -9.52
N ILE A 43 -2.43 -3.64 -8.69
CA ILE A 43 -1.84 -4.93 -8.30
C ILE A 43 -1.55 -5.78 -9.54
N ASP A 44 -2.44 -5.81 -10.52
CA ASP A 44 -2.24 -6.54 -11.77
C ASP A 44 -1.05 -5.99 -12.58
N LYS A 45 -0.86 -4.68 -12.64
CA LYS A 45 0.32 -4.06 -13.29
C LYS A 45 1.63 -4.51 -12.63
N TYR A 46 1.68 -4.53 -11.30
CA TYR A 46 2.87 -4.98 -10.57
C TYR A 46 3.14 -6.48 -10.75
N LYS A 47 2.10 -7.29 -10.95
CA LYS A 47 2.21 -8.73 -11.25
C LYS A 47 3.01 -8.98 -12.53
N ASP A 48 2.89 -8.11 -13.52
CA ASP A 48 3.54 -8.24 -14.83
C ASP A 48 4.87 -7.47 -14.95
N GLY A 49 5.24 -6.71 -13.93
CA GLY A 49 6.47 -5.94 -13.86
C GLY A 49 7.77 -6.78 -13.88
N PRO A 50 8.96 -6.15 -13.81
CA PRO A 50 10.24 -6.86 -13.76
C PRO A 50 10.33 -7.80 -12.56
N LYS A 51 11.21 -8.80 -12.63
CA LYS A 51 11.43 -9.75 -11.53
C LYS A 51 11.87 -8.97 -10.27
N SER A 52 11.03 -8.98 -9.25
CA SER A 52 11.28 -8.30 -7.96
C SER A 52 10.45 -8.97 -6.86
N LYS A 53 10.78 -8.68 -5.60
CA LYS A 53 9.96 -9.12 -4.45
C LYS A 53 8.52 -8.58 -4.55
N ILE A 54 8.37 -7.34 -5.03
CA ILE A 54 7.06 -6.71 -5.26
C ILE A 54 6.24 -7.50 -6.26
N LYS A 55 6.84 -7.98 -7.37
CA LYS A 55 6.15 -8.83 -8.36
C LYS A 55 5.62 -10.13 -7.73
N VAL A 56 6.44 -10.78 -6.90
CA VAL A 56 6.03 -12.02 -6.21
C VAL A 56 4.85 -11.72 -5.28
N ARG A 57 4.94 -10.62 -4.54
CA ARG A 57 3.88 -10.17 -3.65
C ARG A 57 2.60 -9.83 -4.41
N ALA A 58 2.69 -9.06 -5.49
CA ALA A 58 1.56 -8.70 -6.34
C ALA A 58 0.85 -9.93 -6.89
N LYS A 59 1.59 -10.96 -7.33
CA LYS A 59 1.01 -12.23 -7.76
C LYS A 59 0.22 -12.93 -6.64
N ALA A 60 0.76 -12.96 -5.44
CA ALA A 60 0.08 -13.56 -4.29
C ALA A 60 -1.22 -12.80 -3.94
N VAL A 61 -1.17 -11.47 -3.91
CA VAL A 61 -2.35 -10.63 -3.64
C VAL A 61 -3.39 -10.77 -4.75
N ALA A 62 -3.00 -10.73 -6.04
CA ALA A 62 -3.91 -10.92 -7.15
C ALA A 62 -4.60 -12.29 -7.12
N SER A 63 -3.84 -13.36 -6.81
CA SER A 63 -4.41 -14.70 -6.62
C SER A 63 -5.43 -14.73 -5.48
N LYS A 64 -5.14 -14.06 -4.37
CA LYS A 64 -6.05 -13.96 -3.22
C LYS A 64 -7.32 -13.19 -3.56
N PHE A 65 -7.21 -12.07 -4.27
CA PHE A 65 -8.40 -11.35 -4.78
C PHE A 65 -9.25 -12.25 -5.68
N GLY A 66 -8.62 -13.06 -6.54
CA GLY A 66 -9.35 -14.08 -7.33
C GLY A 66 -10.12 -15.06 -6.44
N CYS A 67 -9.51 -15.57 -5.37
CA CYS A 67 -10.21 -16.44 -4.42
C CYS A 67 -11.39 -15.73 -3.73
N TYR A 68 -11.20 -14.48 -3.33
CA TYR A 68 -12.24 -13.71 -2.62
C TYR A 68 -13.43 -13.31 -3.50
N PHE A 69 -13.17 -12.93 -4.75
CA PHE A 69 -14.20 -12.34 -5.62
C PHE A 69 -14.79 -13.31 -6.64
N LEU A 70 -14.09 -14.42 -6.95
CA LEU A 70 -14.51 -15.34 -7.99
C LEU A 70 -14.83 -16.76 -7.48
N ASN A 71 -14.59 -17.06 -6.21
CA ASN A 71 -14.83 -18.37 -5.63
C ASN A 71 -15.76 -18.24 -4.41
N ASP A 72 -17.01 -18.63 -4.60
CA ASP A 72 -18.03 -18.56 -3.55
C ASP A 72 -17.78 -19.54 -2.39
N ASP A 73 -17.08 -20.65 -2.66
CA ASP A 73 -16.75 -21.67 -1.66
C ASP A 73 -15.47 -21.33 -0.86
N TYR A 74 -14.80 -20.21 -1.17
CA TYR A 74 -13.60 -19.80 -0.46
C TYR A 74 -13.90 -19.44 0.99
N ASN A 75 -13.15 -20.03 1.92
CA ASN A 75 -13.28 -19.73 3.35
C ASN A 75 -12.65 -18.37 3.67
N LYS A 76 -13.48 -17.34 3.63
CA LYS A 76 -13.07 -15.94 3.82
C LYS A 76 -12.81 -15.66 5.30
N GLN A 77 -11.61 -15.20 5.61
CA GLN A 77 -11.23 -14.80 6.98
C GLN A 77 -11.69 -13.38 7.31
N ILE A 78 -11.79 -12.52 6.29
CA ILE A 78 -12.21 -11.12 6.38
C ILE A 78 -13.22 -10.88 5.26
N ASN A 79 -14.17 -10.00 5.46
CA ASN A 79 -15.09 -9.63 4.39
C ASN A 79 -14.45 -8.57 3.48
N LEU A 80 -14.40 -8.86 2.18
CA LEU A 80 -13.93 -7.93 1.15
C LEU A 80 -15.10 -7.45 0.30
N VAL A 81 -15.24 -6.15 0.15
CA VAL A 81 -16.25 -5.49 -0.68
C VAL A 81 -15.57 -4.80 -1.85
N GLN A 82 -15.80 -5.27 -3.08
CA GLN A 82 -15.33 -4.56 -4.26
C GLN A 82 -16.21 -3.36 -4.55
N ILE A 83 -15.58 -2.22 -4.81
CA ILE A 83 -16.25 -1.01 -5.31
C ILE A 83 -15.70 -0.59 -6.67
N ASN A 84 -16.57 0.02 -7.48
CA ASN A 84 -16.22 0.47 -8.82
C ASN A 84 -15.39 1.76 -8.80
N ASP A 85 -14.73 2.04 -9.93
CA ASP A 85 -14.16 3.37 -10.18
C ASP A 85 -15.29 4.42 -10.18
N PRO A 86 -15.01 5.67 -9.80
CA PRO A 86 -16.04 6.70 -9.66
C PRO A 86 -16.66 7.10 -11.00
N SER A 87 -17.92 7.52 -10.93
CA SER A 87 -18.62 8.13 -12.08
C SER A 87 -18.00 9.48 -12.48
N ASP A 88 -18.27 9.91 -13.71
CA ASP A 88 -17.84 11.24 -14.18
C ASP A 88 -18.45 12.38 -13.34
N GLU A 89 -19.66 12.17 -12.82
CA GLU A 89 -20.32 13.15 -11.95
C GLU A 89 -19.51 13.41 -10.68
N ILE A 90 -19.03 12.36 -10.01
CA ILE A 90 -18.18 12.49 -8.82
C ILE A 90 -16.85 13.13 -9.16
N LEU A 91 -16.20 12.73 -10.26
CA LEU A 91 -14.94 13.33 -10.68
C LEU A 91 -15.07 14.84 -10.93
N ILE A 92 -16.11 15.25 -11.63
CA ILE A 92 -16.36 16.67 -11.91
C ILE A 92 -16.70 17.44 -10.61
N ARG A 93 -17.59 16.88 -9.77
CA ARG A 93 -18.04 17.51 -8.52
C ARG A 93 -16.88 17.81 -7.56
N TYR A 94 -15.91 16.92 -7.47
CA TYR A 94 -14.78 17.03 -6.55
C TYR A 94 -13.47 17.45 -7.24
N HIS A 95 -13.50 17.85 -8.51
CA HIS A 95 -12.35 18.24 -9.31
C HIS A 95 -11.23 17.17 -9.35
N LEU A 96 -11.63 15.90 -9.48
CA LEU A 96 -10.73 14.77 -9.54
C LEU A 96 -10.39 14.44 -11.00
N ASN A 97 -9.19 13.89 -11.22
CA ASN A 97 -8.68 13.54 -12.54
C ASN A 97 -8.72 12.02 -12.77
N ARG A 98 -9.44 11.58 -13.80
CA ARG A 98 -9.55 10.15 -14.18
C ARG A 98 -8.21 9.48 -14.51
N SER A 99 -7.19 10.24 -14.87
CA SER A 99 -5.85 9.70 -15.18
C SER A 99 -4.95 9.53 -13.96
N VAL A 100 -5.41 9.92 -12.77
CA VAL A 100 -4.67 9.85 -11.51
C VAL A 100 -5.28 8.77 -10.63
N CYS A 101 -4.51 7.73 -10.30
CA CYS A 101 -5.00 6.60 -9.52
C CYS A 101 -5.53 7.03 -8.14
N ASP A 102 -4.83 7.92 -7.44
CA ASP A 102 -5.29 8.47 -6.16
C ASP A 102 -6.67 9.12 -6.27
N ASP A 103 -6.92 9.86 -7.36
CA ASP A 103 -8.20 10.52 -7.59
C ASP A 103 -9.32 9.50 -7.83
N LEU A 104 -9.03 8.42 -8.53
CA LEU A 104 -9.98 7.32 -8.70
C LEU A 104 -10.28 6.62 -7.38
N ILE A 105 -9.26 6.34 -6.56
CA ILE A 105 -9.43 5.74 -5.23
C ILE A 105 -10.30 6.63 -4.35
N ILE A 106 -9.97 7.92 -4.25
CA ILE A 106 -10.75 8.88 -3.47
C ILE A 106 -12.17 9.02 -4.00
N GLY A 107 -12.34 9.12 -5.32
CA GLY A 107 -13.64 9.22 -5.97
C GLY A 107 -14.53 8.01 -5.68
N SER A 108 -13.96 6.79 -5.69
CA SER A 108 -14.67 5.56 -5.34
C SER A 108 -15.22 5.60 -3.91
N ILE A 109 -14.47 6.18 -2.97
CA ILE A 109 -14.95 6.37 -1.59
C ILE A 109 -16.09 7.37 -1.55
N LEU A 110 -15.94 8.51 -2.23
CA LEU A 110 -16.94 9.58 -2.21
C LEU A 110 -18.29 9.15 -2.79
N GLU A 111 -18.28 8.16 -3.68
CA GLU A 111 -19.47 7.55 -4.27
C GLU A 111 -20.00 6.37 -3.46
N PHE A 112 -19.21 5.81 -2.56
CA PHE A 112 -19.61 4.67 -1.75
C PHE A 112 -20.68 5.07 -0.74
N GLU A 113 -21.74 4.26 -0.60
CA GLU A 113 -22.90 4.56 0.25
C GLU A 113 -22.54 4.75 1.73
N HIS A 114 -21.49 4.07 2.21
CA HIS A 114 -21.02 4.15 3.60
C HIS A 114 -19.74 4.99 3.74
N LYS A 115 -19.54 5.97 2.87
CA LYS A 115 -18.32 6.78 2.82
C LYS A 115 -17.88 7.41 4.16
N ASP A 116 -18.87 7.78 5.00
CA ASP A 116 -18.60 8.40 6.30
C ASP A 116 -17.99 7.44 7.33
N ASP A 117 -18.07 6.13 7.08
CA ASP A 117 -17.47 5.08 7.90
C ASP A 117 -16.23 4.46 7.28
N VAL A 118 -15.80 4.95 6.11
CA VAL A 118 -14.54 4.52 5.48
C VAL A 118 -13.34 5.15 6.19
N ILE A 119 -12.33 4.33 6.46
CA ILE A 119 -11.01 4.76 6.96
C ILE A 119 -9.98 4.45 5.86
N VAL A 120 -9.37 5.49 5.31
CA VAL A 120 -8.30 5.36 4.30
C VAL A 120 -7.00 4.97 5.00
N ILE A 121 -6.37 3.90 4.53
CA ILE A 121 -5.11 3.38 5.04
C ILE A 121 -4.10 3.35 3.90
N SER A 122 -3.08 4.19 3.99
CA SER A 122 -2.02 4.30 2.99
C SER A 122 -0.69 4.64 3.65
N HIS A 123 0.39 4.38 2.94
CA HIS A 123 1.72 4.88 3.25
C HIS A 123 2.07 6.12 2.43
N ASP A 124 1.20 6.50 1.49
CA ASP A 124 1.39 7.69 0.65
C ASP A 124 0.77 8.93 1.31
N ASN A 125 1.63 9.87 1.70
CA ASN A 125 1.20 11.14 2.28
C ASN A 125 0.32 11.97 1.32
N THR A 126 0.54 11.86 0.00
CA THR A 126 -0.25 12.61 -0.98
C THR A 126 -1.71 12.16 -0.95
N LEU A 127 -1.94 10.85 -0.95
CA LEU A 127 -3.29 10.28 -0.82
C LEU A 127 -3.94 10.67 0.50
N LEU A 128 -3.21 10.59 1.63
CA LEU A 128 -3.73 10.94 2.96
C LEU A 128 -4.07 12.43 3.09
N ILE A 129 -3.23 13.33 2.52
CA ILE A 129 -3.51 14.77 2.49
C ILE A 129 -4.78 15.04 1.67
N LYS A 130 -4.94 14.38 0.53
CA LYS A 130 -6.12 14.50 -0.32
C LYS A 130 -7.38 14.01 0.41
N ALA A 131 -7.32 12.84 1.07
CA ALA A 131 -8.40 12.31 1.90
C ALA A 131 -8.80 13.31 3.00
N LYS A 132 -7.82 13.86 3.73
CA LYS A 132 -8.04 14.88 4.76
C LYS A 132 -8.75 16.12 4.22
N ASN A 133 -8.31 16.65 3.07
CA ASN A 133 -8.88 17.85 2.48
C ASN A 133 -10.35 17.65 2.06
N LEU A 134 -10.74 16.42 1.76
CA LEU A 134 -12.11 16.07 1.40
C LEU A 134 -12.95 15.55 2.59
N GLY A 135 -12.41 15.68 3.82
CA GLY A 135 -13.13 15.30 5.04
C GLY A 135 -13.25 13.80 5.29
N LEU A 136 -12.49 12.97 4.56
CA LEU A 136 -12.47 11.52 4.77
C LEU A 136 -11.63 11.16 6.00
N LYS A 137 -12.04 10.10 6.71
CA LYS A 137 -11.25 9.54 7.81
C LYS A 137 -10.05 8.79 7.25
N PHE A 138 -8.92 8.86 7.94
CA PHE A 138 -7.71 8.15 7.53
C PHE A 138 -6.89 7.72 8.75
N LEU A 139 -6.08 6.68 8.56
CA LEU A 139 -5.08 6.26 9.53
C LEU A 139 -3.77 7.03 9.26
N PRO A 140 -3.26 7.84 10.19
CA PRO A 140 -2.07 8.67 9.95
C PRO A 140 -0.80 7.86 9.67
N LYS A 141 -0.68 6.68 10.28
CA LYS A 141 0.48 5.80 10.13
C LYS A 141 0.12 4.36 10.44
N MET A 142 0.48 3.44 9.56
CA MET A 142 0.44 2.00 9.83
C MET A 142 1.53 1.61 10.85
N PRO A 143 1.27 0.67 11.78
CA PRO A 143 2.29 0.19 12.70
C PRO A 143 3.42 -0.53 11.95
N ASP A 144 4.66 -0.14 12.23
CA ASP A 144 5.87 -0.66 11.57
C ASP A 144 6.06 -2.18 11.78
N LYS A 145 5.48 -2.76 12.85
CA LYS A 145 5.54 -4.22 13.12
C LYS A 145 4.93 -5.10 12.02
N TYR A 146 4.06 -4.52 11.19
CA TYR A 146 3.43 -5.23 10.07
C TYR A 146 4.15 -4.99 8.74
N LEU A 147 5.13 -4.09 8.70
CA LEU A 147 5.93 -3.84 7.50
C LEU A 147 6.79 -5.07 7.20
N ILE A 148 6.78 -5.51 5.95
CA ILE A 148 7.69 -6.58 5.51
C ILE A 148 9.10 -5.99 5.52
N SER A 149 10.00 -6.59 6.32
CA SER A 149 11.41 -6.20 6.30
C SER A 149 11.95 -6.40 4.88
N GLU A 150 12.44 -5.33 4.27
CA GLU A 150 13.24 -5.45 3.07
C GLU A 150 14.55 -6.15 3.46
N GLU A 151 14.55 -7.47 3.44
CA GLU A 151 15.83 -8.18 3.41
C GLU A 151 16.54 -7.72 2.13
N LYS A 152 17.64 -6.99 2.33
CA LYS A 152 18.50 -6.55 1.23
C LYS A 152 18.82 -7.76 0.37
N SER A 153 18.74 -7.62 -0.95
CA SER A 153 19.17 -8.68 -1.88
C SER A 153 20.65 -9.02 -1.60
N GLU A 154 21.09 -10.21 -1.96
CA GLU A 154 22.51 -10.57 -1.81
C GLU A 154 23.42 -9.57 -2.54
N GLU A 155 22.98 -9.03 -3.67
CA GLU A 155 23.68 -7.96 -4.41
C GLU A 155 23.75 -6.65 -3.61
N GLU A 156 22.69 -6.25 -2.95
CA GLU A 156 22.66 -5.05 -2.10
C GLU A 156 23.53 -5.23 -0.84
N LYS A 157 23.52 -6.43 -0.25
CA LYS A 157 24.41 -6.79 0.87
C LYS A 157 25.88 -6.75 0.48
N GLU A 158 26.21 -7.30 -0.71
CA GLU A 158 27.55 -7.28 -1.27
C GLU A 158 28.01 -5.85 -1.56
N HIS A 159 27.16 -5.04 -2.19
CA HIS A 159 27.46 -3.63 -2.48
C HIS A 159 27.68 -2.80 -1.21
N GLU A 160 26.89 -3.04 -0.16
CA GLU A 160 27.07 -2.38 1.14
C GLU A 160 28.37 -2.84 1.82
N ARG A 161 28.73 -4.13 1.69
CA ARG A 161 30.00 -4.67 2.21
C ARG A 161 31.20 -4.02 1.52
N CYS A 162 31.20 -3.98 0.19
CA CYS A 162 32.24 -3.31 -0.60
C CYS A 162 32.34 -1.82 -0.27
N ARG A 163 31.22 -1.14 -0.06
CA ARG A 163 31.22 0.28 0.32
C ARG A 163 31.85 0.51 1.71
N LYS A 164 31.54 -0.34 2.68
CA LYS A 164 32.14 -0.27 4.02
C LYS A 164 33.64 -0.56 3.99
N GLU A 165 34.08 -1.52 3.19
CA GLU A 165 35.51 -1.82 3.01
C GLU A 165 36.27 -0.67 2.36
N LEU A 166 35.70 -0.05 1.31
CA LEU A 166 36.26 1.15 0.66
C LEU A 166 36.41 2.33 1.64
N GLU A 167 35.41 2.53 2.52
CA GLU A 167 35.45 3.59 3.52
C GLU A 167 36.53 3.33 4.59
N GLN A 168 36.69 2.07 5.01
CA GLN A 168 37.77 1.67 5.92
C GLN A 168 39.17 1.85 5.29
N LEU A 169 39.32 1.52 4.00
CA LEU A 169 40.57 1.72 3.28
C LEU A 169 40.92 3.20 3.12
N LYS A 170 39.95 4.05 2.83
CA LYS A 170 40.13 5.52 2.75
C LYS A 170 40.55 6.09 4.11
N ASN A 171 40.01 5.59 5.20
CA ASN A 171 40.35 6.03 6.54
C ASN A 171 41.72 5.52 7.06
N ARG A 172 42.25 4.49 6.41
CA ARG A 172 43.61 3.94 6.69
C ARG A 172 44.73 4.63 5.94
N GLN A 173 44.44 5.48 4.92
CA GLN A 173 45.49 6.24 4.22
C GLN A 173 46.03 7.34 5.14
N PRO A 174 47.34 7.45 5.33
CA PRO A 174 47.95 8.52 6.10
C PRO A 174 47.61 9.86 5.45
N LYS A 175 47.13 10.81 6.25
CA LYS A 175 46.88 12.16 5.78
C LYS A 175 48.20 12.73 5.27
N PRO A 176 48.27 13.36 4.07
CA PRO A 176 49.48 13.96 3.55
C PRO A 176 49.98 15.00 4.56
N GLN A 177 51.20 14.82 5.06
CA GLN A 177 51.89 15.85 5.85
C GLN A 177 52.24 16.99 4.91
N ILE A 178 51.60 18.14 5.08
CA ILE A 178 52.04 19.38 4.44
C ILE A 178 53.27 19.84 5.20
N LEU A 179 54.46 19.64 4.59
CA LEU A 179 55.71 20.25 5.04
C LEU A 179 55.70 21.71 4.60
N PHE A 180 55.70 22.60 5.57
CA PHE A 180 55.94 24.03 5.35
C PHE A 180 57.44 24.30 5.27
#